data_8cec32e98194f5ab2b7ad675a50055b2
#
_entry.id   8cec32e98194f5ab2b7ad675a50055b2
#
_cell.length_a   1.000
_cell.length_b   1.000
_cell.length_c   1.000
_cell.angle_alpha   90.00
_cell.angle_beta   90.00
_cell.angle_gamma   90.00
#
_symmetry.space_group_name_H-M   'P 1'
#
loop_
_entity.id
_entity.type
_entity.pdbx_description
1 polymer ?
#
loop_
_entity_poly.entity_id
_entity_poly.type
_entity_poly.pdbx_seq_one_letter_code
_entity_poly.pdbx_strand_id
1 'polypeptide(L)'
;MIDHSCLETKPLISVLLPVYNGEKTLSDSLRSVLGQVFRDFEILVLDDGSSDTSCNIAGSFCDGRIRIISDGMRRGIADRLNEGLDLASGHYIARMDADDVCFPERFARQVEYLNAHPDIDLLGCRAVVFQDNCKVIGLLPFAGTHEKICAQPWRGFPLPHPTWMGKREWFLRYRYRTPEVIRAEDQELLLRSYANSCFSCLDEVLLGYRQGPFNFQRTLLARRALLMAQLNYFRNRNKWGDVFLSITTIILKIILDGISALPGAEQLFFMRMAETASASVIEKLRCCFVDGDKNTL
;
A
#
# COMPACT_ATOMS: atom_id res chain seq x y z
N MET A 1 -5.20 48.25 -8.00
CA MET A 1 -4.72 46.91 -8.40
C MET A 1 -4.69 46.03 -7.17
N ILE A 2 -5.69 45.17 -7.02
CA ILE A 2 -5.78 44.24 -5.91
C ILE A 2 -4.96 43.01 -6.38
N ASP A 3 -3.82 42.81 -5.73
CA ASP A 3 -2.96 41.65 -5.96
C ASP A 3 -3.67 40.41 -5.43
N HIS A 4 -4.35 39.68 -6.32
CA HIS A 4 -4.85 38.34 -6.06
C HIS A 4 -3.73 37.34 -6.24
N SER A 5 -2.68 37.40 -5.43
CA SER A 5 -1.85 36.24 -5.18
C SER A 5 -2.71 35.20 -4.47
N CYS A 6 -3.38 34.36 -5.25
CA CYS A 6 -4.02 33.15 -4.76
C CYS A 6 -2.92 32.35 -4.06
N LEU A 7 -2.83 32.43 -2.74
CA LEU A 7 -2.02 31.52 -1.94
C LEU A 7 -2.58 30.12 -2.24
N GLU A 8 -1.96 29.39 -3.16
CA GLU A 8 -2.26 27.98 -3.36
C GLU A 8 -2.03 27.29 -2.02
N THR A 9 -3.10 27.04 -1.30
CA THR A 9 -3.03 26.31 -0.03
C THR A 9 -2.59 24.90 -0.37
N LYS A 10 -1.42 24.51 0.18
CA LYS A 10 -0.93 23.14 0.00
C LYS A 10 -1.94 22.15 0.58
N PRO A 11 -2.25 21.06 -0.11
CA PRO A 11 -3.16 20.06 0.40
C PRO A 11 -2.59 19.43 1.68
N LEU A 12 -3.47 18.94 2.56
CA LEU A 12 -3.03 18.23 3.76
C LEU A 12 -2.41 16.86 3.43
N ILE A 13 -2.95 16.16 2.41
CA ILE A 13 -2.51 14.82 2.03
C ILE A 13 -2.03 14.82 0.57
N SER A 14 -0.86 14.21 0.29
CA SER A 14 -0.48 13.78 -1.05
C SER A 14 -0.64 12.26 -1.16
N VAL A 15 -1.50 11.82 -2.05
CA VAL A 15 -1.73 10.39 -2.34
C VAL A 15 -0.75 9.96 -3.42
N LEU A 16 0.13 9.00 -3.11
CA LEU A 16 1.03 8.38 -4.09
C LEU A 16 0.39 7.11 -4.65
N LEU A 17 0.05 7.13 -5.93
CA LEU A 17 -0.63 6.06 -6.65
C LEU A 17 0.24 5.62 -7.84
N PRO A 18 1.21 4.70 -7.65
CA PRO A 18 1.98 4.14 -8.74
C PRO A 18 1.12 3.21 -9.59
N VAL A 19 1.31 3.26 -10.90
CA VAL A 19 0.61 2.43 -11.87
C VAL A 19 1.56 1.91 -12.94
N TYR A 20 1.37 0.64 -13.33
CA TYR A 20 1.98 0.04 -14.50
C TYR A 20 1.00 -0.96 -15.13
N ASN A 21 0.49 -0.64 -16.33
CA ASN A 21 -0.50 -1.43 -17.05
C ASN A 21 -1.71 -1.78 -16.18
N GLY A 22 -2.35 -0.75 -15.61
CA GLY A 22 -3.47 -0.85 -14.68
C GLY A 22 -4.84 -0.57 -15.30
N GLU A 23 -5.00 -0.60 -16.63
CA GLU A 23 -6.24 -0.21 -17.32
C GLU A 23 -7.52 -0.86 -16.79
N LYS A 24 -7.41 -2.08 -16.21
CA LYS A 24 -8.57 -2.83 -15.71
C LYS A 24 -9.08 -2.36 -14.36
N THR A 25 -8.23 -1.72 -13.56
CA THR A 25 -8.50 -1.47 -12.13
C THR A 25 -8.32 -0.02 -11.71
N LEU A 26 -7.49 0.74 -12.43
CA LEU A 26 -7.16 2.12 -12.10
C LEU A 26 -8.39 3.02 -11.94
N SER A 27 -9.43 2.82 -12.77
CA SER A 27 -10.68 3.59 -12.69
C SER A 27 -11.36 3.40 -11.34
N ASP A 28 -11.46 2.16 -10.83
CA ASP A 28 -12.07 1.85 -9.53
C ASP A 28 -11.25 2.46 -8.40
N SER A 29 -9.91 2.33 -8.47
CA SER A 29 -9.00 2.89 -7.49
C SER A 29 -9.15 4.42 -7.42
N LEU A 30 -9.06 5.14 -8.55
CA LEU A 30 -9.22 6.60 -8.59
C LEU A 30 -10.59 7.07 -8.11
N ARG A 31 -11.70 6.40 -8.53
CA ARG A 31 -13.05 6.72 -8.02
C ARG A 31 -13.12 6.59 -6.51
N SER A 32 -12.55 5.53 -5.95
CA SER A 32 -12.58 5.28 -4.51
C SER A 32 -11.80 6.35 -3.72
N VAL A 33 -10.68 6.84 -4.26
CA VAL A 33 -9.90 7.92 -3.66
C VAL A 33 -10.63 9.26 -3.82
N LEU A 34 -11.16 9.58 -4.98
CA LEU A 34 -11.93 10.79 -5.21
C LEU A 34 -13.23 10.83 -4.38
N GLY A 35 -13.76 9.66 -4.04
CA GLY A 35 -14.95 9.46 -3.19
C GLY A 35 -14.70 9.63 -1.69
N GLN A 36 -13.47 9.92 -1.24
CA GLN A 36 -13.19 10.13 0.18
C GLN A 36 -14.02 11.28 0.77
N VAL A 37 -14.50 11.12 2.02
CA VAL A 37 -15.24 12.19 2.73
C VAL A 37 -14.31 13.36 3.10
N PHE A 38 -13.06 13.09 3.36
CA PHE A 38 -12.00 14.09 3.50
C PHE A 38 -11.61 14.62 2.12
N ARG A 39 -11.54 15.95 1.91
CA ARG A 39 -11.40 16.54 0.58
C ARG A 39 -10.07 17.24 0.31
N ASP A 40 -9.31 17.57 1.35
CA ASP A 40 -8.06 18.34 1.23
C ASP A 40 -6.87 17.43 0.90
N PHE A 41 -6.80 16.99 -0.37
CA PHE A 41 -5.74 16.12 -0.88
C PHE A 41 -5.46 16.35 -2.37
N GLU A 42 -4.25 16.01 -2.79
CA GLU A 42 -3.83 15.79 -4.18
C GLU A 42 -3.58 14.29 -4.45
N ILE A 43 -3.66 13.89 -5.71
CA ILE A 43 -3.33 12.53 -6.17
C ILE A 43 -2.21 12.63 -7.19
N LEU A 44 -1.06 12.02 -6.89
CA LEU A 44 0.04 11.85 -7.82
C LEU A 44 -0.05 10.45 -8.42
N VAL A 45 -0.56 10.36 -9.65
CA VAL A 45 -0.57 9.12 -10.44
C VAL A 45 0.81 8.96 -11.06
N LEU A 46 1.58 8.01 -10.55
CA LEU A 46 2.99 7.78 -10.90
C LEU A 46 3.07 6.64 -11.92
N ASP A 47 3.05 6.98 -13.20
CA ASP A 47 3.07 5.99 -14.28
C ASP A 47 4.49 5.44 -14.51
N ASP A 48 4.64 4.12 -14.39
CA ASP A 48 5.91 3.42 -14.59
C ASP A 48 6.09 2.92 -16.04
N GLY A 49 5.76 3.80 -17.01
CA GLY A 49 5.89 3.49 -18.43
C GLY A 49 4.85 2.49 -18.92
N SER A 50 3.57 2.71 -18.59
CA SER A 50 2.47 1.89 -19.08
C SER A 50 2.35 1.96 -20.61
N SER A 51 2.07 0.80 -21.21
CA SER A 51 1.82 0.64 -22.64
C SER A 51 0.34 0.46 -22.99
N ASP A 52 -0.52 0.39 -21.97
CA ASP A 52 -1.96 0.28 -22.06
C ASP A 52 -2.65 1.65 -21.95
N THR A 53 -3.95 1.67 -21.72
CA THR A 53 -4.76 2.90 -21.61
C THR A 53 -4.71 3.58 -20.25
N SER A 54 -3.84 3.17 -19.32
CA SER A 54 -3.81 3.68 -17.93
C SER A 54 -3.71 5.21 -17.84
N CYS A 55 -2.79 5.85 -18.59
CA CYS A 55 -2.65 7.31 -18.59
C CYS A 55 -3.91 8.02 -19.12
N ASN A 56 -4.55 7.47 -20.16
CA ASN A 56 -5.78 8.01 -20.71
C ASN A 56 -6.94 7.90 -19.71
N ILE A 57 -7.03 6.77 -18.97
CA ILE A 57 -8.01 6.59 -17.90
C ILE A 57 -7.82 7.64 -16.82
N ALA A 58 -6.60 7.82 -16.31
CA ALA A 58 -6.34 8.83 -15.30
C ALA A 58 -6.71 10.26 -15.78
N GLY A 59 -6.36 10.61 -17.03
CA GLY A 59 -6.68 11.90 -17.61
C GLY A 59 -8.17 12.13 -17.84
N SER A 60 -8.96 11.08 -18.03
CA SER A 60 -10.41 11.17 -18.30
C SER A 60 -11.25 11.63 -17.09
N PHE A 61 -10.71 11.57 -15.87
CA PHE A 61 -11.42 12.01 -14.66
C PHE A 61 -11.62 13.53 -14.60
N CYS A 62 -10.81 14.32 -15.30
CA CYS A 62 -10.91 15.78 -15.34
C CYS A 62 -11.02 16.44 -13.95
N ASP A 63 -10.39 15.87 -12.92
CA ASP A 63 -10.39 16.40 -11.54
C ASP A 63 -9.04 17.09 -11.27
N GLY A 64 -9.09 18.36 -10.87
CA GLY A 64 -7.90 19.20 -10.64
C GLY A 64 -6.97 18.70 -9.54
N ARG A 65 -7.41 17.76 -8.71
CA ARG A 65 -6.58 17.11 -7.68
C ARG A 65 -5.67 16.04 -8.26
N ILE A 66 -5.90 15.55 -9.47
CA ILE A 66 -5.09 14.50 -10.12
C ILE A 66 -3.97 15.16 -10.91
N ARG A 67 -2.74 14.73 -10.63
CA ARG A 67 -1.55 15.04 -11.42
C ARG A 67 -0.94 13.74 -11.92
N ILE A 68 -0.80 13.60 -13.23
CA ILE A 68 -0.18 12.42 -13.88
C ILE A 68 1.29 12.73 -14.09
N ILE A 69 2.15 11.86 -13.56
CA ILE A 69 3.61 11.93 -13.67
C ILE A 69 4.05 10.74 -14.51
N SER A 70 4.48 11.01 -15.74
CA SER A 70 4.91 9.97 -16.69
C SER A 70 6.03 10.52 -17.58
N ASP A 71 7.05 9.71 -17.79
CA ASP A 71 8.15 9.97 -18.74
C ASP A 71 8.28 8.86 -19.78
N GLY A 72 7.35 7.90 -19.78
CA GLY A 72 7.33 6.73 -20.66
C GLY A 72 8.39 5.69 -20.32
N MET A 73 9.16 5.84 -19.24
CA MET A 73 10.24 4.93 -18.86
C MET A 73 9.78 4.01 -17.73
N ARG A 74 10.21 2.75 -17.77
CA ARG A 74 10.01 1.79 -16.68
C ARG A 74 11.18 1.84 -15.71
N ARG A 75 10.96 2.39 -14.52
CA ARG A 75 11.98 2.54 -13.46
C ARG A 75 11.72 1.66 -12.24
N GLY A 76 10.49 1.15 -12.09
CA GLY A 76 10.05 0.35 -10.96
C GLY A 76 9.42 1.16 -9.84
N ILE A 77 8.62 0.47 -9.00
CA ILE A 77 7.75 1.08 -7.99
C ILE A 77 8.50 1.95 -6.97
N ALA A 78 9.68 1.53 -6.51
CA ALA A 78 10.47 2.26 -5.51
C ALA A 78 10.95 3.62 -6.05
N ASP A 79 11.38 3.67 -7.31
CA ASP A 79 11.83 4.88 -7.97
C ASP A 79 10.67 5.84 -8.20
N ARG A 80 9.52 5.33 -8.68
CA ARG A 80 8.30 6.13 -8.86
C ARG A 80 7.77 6.69 -7.55
N LEU A 81 7.79 5.90 -6.47
CA LEU A 81 7.41 6.40 -5.15
C LEU A 81 8.34 7.50 -4.65
N ASN A 82 9.66 7.37 -4.86
CA ASN A 82 10.61 8.44 -4.52
C ASN A 82 10.37 9.72 -5.34
N GLU A 83 10.11 9.59 -6.64
CA GLU A 83 9.72 10.72 -7.50
C GLU A 83 8.44 11.40 -6.97
N GLY A 84 7.43 10.60 -6.59
CA GLY A 84 6.22 11.10 -5.96
C GLY A 84 6.47 11.82 -4.64
N LEU A 85 7.39 11.33 -3.79
CA LEU A 85 7.78 11.99 -2.55
C LEU A 85 8.42 13.37 -2.77
N ASP A 86 9.22 13.53 -3.85
CA ASP A 86 9.83 14.81 -4.22
C ASP A 86 8.80 15.81 -4.70
N LEU A 87 7.76 15.35 -5.41
CA LEU A 87 6.70 16.17 -5.99
C LEU A 87 5.54 16.45 -5.03
N ALA A 88 5.42 15.67 -3.95
CA ALA A 88 4.36 15.78 -2.96
C ALA A 88 4.45 17.09 -2.18
N SER A 89 3.32 17.77 -2.02
CA SER A 89 3.23 19.05 -1.28
C SER A 89 2.50 18.91 0.07
N GLY A 90 1.81 17.79 0.29
CA GLY A 90 1.03 17.51 1.50
C GLY A 90 1.88 17.32 2.76
N HIS A 91 1.28 17.58 3.91
CA HIS A 91 1.87 17.28 5.22
C HIS A 91 1.97 15.76 5.47
N TYR A 92 0.95 15.03 5.05
CA TYR A 92 0.90 13.58 5.09
C TYR A 92 1.07 12.99 3.70
N ILE A 93 1.72 11.83 3.63
CA ILE A 93 1.77 10.98 2.45
C ILE A 93 0.83 9.81 2.67
N ALA A 94 -0.13 9.60 1.77
CA ALA A 94 -0.96 8.41 1.73
C ALA A 94 -0.53 7.51 0.56
N ARG A 95 -0.45 6.20 0.81
CA ARG A 95 -0.14 5.19 -0.20
C ARG A 95 -1.44 4.59 -0.74
N MET A 96 -1.50 4.33 -2.04
CA MET A 96 -2.61 3.64 -2.68
C MET A 96 -2.10 2.82 -3.86
N ASP A 97 -2.55 1.56 -4.00
CA ASP A 97 -2.30 0.76 -5.18
C ASP A 97 -3.35 1.02 -6.26
N ALA A 98 -2.94 0.93 -7.54
CA ALA A 98 -3.82 1.14 -8.68
C ALA A 98 -4.87 0.03 -8.89
N ASP A 99 -4.78 -1.05 -8.12
CA ASP A 99 -5.71 -2.19 -8.16
C ASP A 99 -6.55 -2.37 -6.89
N ASP A 100 -6.33 -1.53 -5.87
CA ASP A 100 -7.07 -1.54 -4.61
C ASP A 100 -8.23 -0.53 -4.58
N VAL A 101 -9.10 -0.62 -3.57
CA VAL A 101 -10.18 0.34 -3.34
C VAL A 101 -10.13 0.90 -1.92
N CYS A 102 -10.34 2.20 -1.82
CA CYS A 102 -10.26 2.95 -0.58
C CYS A 102 -11.67 3.20 -0.03
N PHE A 103 -11.97 2.81 1.24
CA PHE A 103 -13.27 3.08 1.81
C PHE A 103 -13.44 4.58 2.10
N PRO A 104 -14.65 5.14 2.00
CA PRO A 104 -14.88 6.59 2.01
C PRO A 104 -14.31 7.32 3.22
N GLU A 105 -14.27 6.68 4.38
CA GLU A 105 -13.86 7.28 5.65
C GLU A 105 -12.34 7.21 5.91
N ARG A 106 -11.56 6.51 5.06
CA ARG A 106 -10.15 6.20 5.34
C ARG A 106 -9.32 7.44 5.68
N PHE A 107 -9.33 8.44 4.82
CA PHE A 107 -8.47 9.62 5.03
C PHE A 107 -8.90 10.42 6.26
N ALA A 108 -10.20 10.58 6.48
CA ALA A 108 -10.71 11.28 7.66
C ALA A 108 -10.26 10.59 8.96
N ARG A 109 -10.41 9.25 9.04
CA ARG A 109 -10.03 8.45 10.21
C ARG A 109 -8.53 8.45 10.46
N GLN A 110 -7.72 8.34 9.39
CA GLN A 110 -6.26 8.37 9.52
C GLN A 110 -5.75 9.75 9.93
N VAL A 111 -6.29 10.84 9.37
CA VAL A 111 -5.93 12.22 9.75
C VAL A 111 -6.33 12.51 11.20
N GLU A 112 -7.56 12.14 11.61
CA GLU A 112 -8.04 12.28 12.98
C GLU A 112 -7.07 11.62 13.97
N TYR A 113 -6.68 10.37 13.67
CA TYR A 113 -5.78 9.61 14.53
C TYR A 113 -4.37 10.23 14.60
N LEU A 114 -3.79 10.59 13.46
CA LEU A 114 -2.44 11.19 13.40
C LEU A 114 -2.38 12.54 14.11
N ASN A 115 -3.44 13.35 14.03
CA ASN A 115 -3.53 14.61 14.74
C ASN A 115 -3.65 14.43 16.26
N ALA A 116 -4.34 13.35 16.71
CA ALA A 116 -4.46 13.02 18.13
C ALA A 116 -3.19 12.36 18.70
N HIS A 117 -2.34 11.76 17.84
CA HIS A 117 -1.12 11.04 18.23
C HIS A 117 0.09 11.55 17.43
N PRO A 118 0.61 12.74 17.75
CA PRO A 118 1.68 13.37 16.97
C PRO A 118 3.04 12.66 17.07
N ASP A 119 3.20 11.69 17.95
CA ASP A 119 4.35 10.80 18.07
C ASP A 119 4.37 9.70 16.98
N ILE A 120 3.23 9.37 16.38
CA ILE A 120 3.14 8.37 15.31
C ILE A 120 3.75 8.92 14.01
N ASP A 121 4.67 8.17 13.43
CA ASP A 121 5.31 8.49 12.14
C ASP A 121 4.57 7.89 10.96
N LEU A 122 4.08 6.64 11.13
CA LEU A 122 3.40 5.87 10.08
C LEU A 122 2.19 5.13 10.65
N LEU A 123 1.05 5.32 10.02
CA LEU A 123 -0.23 4.71 10.38
C LEU A 123 -0.75 3.84 9.24
N GLY A 124 -1.10 2.59 9.53
CA GLY A 124 -1.88 1.72 8.65
C GLY A 124 -3.34 1.66 9.03
N CYS A 125 -4.09 0.84 8.31
CA CYS A 125 -5.43 0.39 8.68
C CYS A 125 -5.63 -1.07 8.29
N ARG A 126 -6.68 -1.71 8.80
CA ARG A 126 -7.02 -3.07 8.35
C ARG A 126 -7.50 -3.06 6.90
N ALA A 127 -7.29 -4.18 6.22
CA ALA A 127 -7.72 -4.37 4.84
C ALA A 127 -8.49 -5.69 4.68
N VAL A 128 -9.60 -5.63 3.94
CA VAL A 128 -10.33 -6.80 3.46
C VAL A 128 -9.75 -7.25 2.13
N VAL A 129 -9.49 -8.55 2.00
CA VAL A 129 -8.95 -9.14 0.77
C VAL A 129 -10.08 -9.64 -0.11
N PHE A 130 -10.05 -9.26 -1.39
CA PHE A 130 -11.04 -9.66 -2.38
C PHE A 130 -10.40 -10.01 -3.74
N GLN A 131 -11.14 -10.71 -4.57
CA GLN A 131 -10.79 -11.05 -5.97
C GLN A 131 -11.67 -10.28 -6.96
N ASP A 132 -11.35 -10.35 -8.25
CA ASP A 132 -11.97 -9.55 -9.32
C ASP A 132 -13.50 -9.59 -9.40
N ASN A 133 -14.13 -10.66 -8.95
CA ASN A 133 -15.59 -10.80 -8.87
C ASN A 133 -16.19 -10.29 -7.55
N CYS A 134 -15.50 -9.42 -6.82
CA CYS A 134 -15.85 -8.96 -5.48
C CYS A 134 -15.98 -10.11 -4.44
N LYS A 135 -15.42 -11.29 -4.71
CA LYS A 135 -15.38 -12.41 -3.79
C LYS A 135 -14.42 -12.08 -2.65
N VAL A 136 -14.95 -11.91 -1.45
CA VAL A 136 -14.17 -11.70 -0.24
C VAL A 136 -13.49 -13.01 0.16
N ILE A 137 -12.17 -12.93 0.44
CA ILE A 137 -11.36 -14.04 0.94
C ILE A 137 -11.28 -13.98 2.46
N GLY A 138 -11.05 -12.80 3.05
CA GLY A 138 -10.88 -12.58 4.49
C GLY A 138 -10.18 -11.27 4.78
N LEU A 139 -9.64 -11.12 5.99
CA LEU A 139 -8.89 -9.93 6.40
C LEU A 139 -7.38 -10.20 6.42
N LEU A 140 -6.58 -9.19 6.09
CA LEU A 140 -5.12 -9.27 6.27
C LEU A 140 -4.76 -9.34 7.77
N PRO A 141 -3.63 -9.98 8.13
CA PRO A 141 -3.13 -9.99 9.50
C PRO A 141 -3.01 -8.58 10.08
N PHE A 142 -3.39 -8.42 11.35
CA PHE A 142 -3.47 -7.13 12.03
C PHE A 142 -2.58 -7.09 13.27
N ALA A 143 -1.95 -5.93 13.49
CA ALA A 143 -1.27 -5.58 14.74
C ALA A 143 -1.42 -4.06 14.95
N GLY A 144 -2.03 -3.64 16.07
CA GLY A 144 -2.45 -2.25 16.27
C GLY A 144 -1.35 -1.33 16.81
N THR A 145 -0.37 -1.84 17.59
CA THR A 145 0.64 -1.00 18.25
C THR A 145 2.04 -1.26 17.70
N HIS A 146 2.94 -0.29 17.88
CA HIS A 146 4.34 -0.40 17.45
C HIS A 146 5.00 -1.70 17.92
N GLU A 147 4.85 -2.04 19.20
CA GLU A 147 5.45 -3.22 19.80
C GLU A 147 4.95 -4.50 19.12
N LYS A 148 3.65 -4.59 18.82
CA LYS A 148 3.06 -5.75 18.15
C LYS A 148 3.45 -5.80 16.66
N ILE A 149 3.48 -4.66 15.97
CA ILE A 149 3.91 -4.57 14.57
C ILE A 149 5.38 -5.00 14.44
N CYS A 150 6.23 -4.58 15.36
CA CYS A 150 7.67 -4.79 15.36
C CYS A 150 8.14 -6.01 16.17
N ALA A 151 7.21 -6.82 16.72
CA ALA A 151 7.54 -7.95 17.59
C ALA A 151 8.41 -9.02 16.93
N GLN A 152 8.24 -9.24 15.62
CA GLN A 152 8.90 -10.31 14.88
C GLN A 152 9.47 -9.82 13.53
N PRO A 153 10.47 -8.93 13.52
CA PRO A 153 10.98 -8.32 12.29
C PRO A 153 11.60 -9.34 11.32
N TRP A 154 11.99 -10.54 11.83
CA TRP A 154 12.43 -11.66 11.01
C TRP A 154 11.30 -12.34 10.21
N ARG A 155 10.03 -12.11 10.58
CA ARG A 155 8.85 -12.60 9.82
C ARG A 155 8.33 -11.58 8.80
N GLY A 156 8.72 -10.31 8.96
CA GLY A 156 8.17 -9.15 8.29
C GLY A 156 7.17 -8.39 9.16
N PHE A 157 6.65 -7.28 8.66
CA PHE A 157 5.76 -6.36 9.37
C PHE A 157 4.33 -6.52 8.86
N PRO A 158 3.34 -6.76 9.74
CA PRO A 158 1.94 -6.87 9.36
C PRO A 158 1.30 -5.47 9.19
N LEU A 159 1.85 -4.68 8.29
CA LEU A 159 1.39 -3.34 7.95
C LEU A 159 1.33 -3.20 6.42
N PRO A 160 0.17 -3.49 5.79
CA PRO A 160 0.05 -3.53 4.34
C PRO A 160 0.35 -2.17 3.70
N HIS A 161 1.23 -2.15 2.70
CA HIS A 161 1.72 -0.94 2.04
C HIS A 161 0.61 0.02 1.55
N PRO A 162 -0.45 -0.45 0.85
CA PRO A 162 -1.48 0.45 0.34
C PRO A 162 -2.36 1.08 1.43
N THR A 163 -2.22 0.66 2.70
CA THR A 163 -2.94 1.25 3.83
C THR A 163 -2.20 2.42 4.50
N TRP A 164 -0.94 2.66 4.13
CA TRP A 164 -0.10 3.63 4.83
C TRP A 164 -0.57 5.07 4.65
N MET A 165 -0.56 5.80 5.76
CA MET A 165 -0.53 7.25 5.82
C MET A 165 0.49 7.65 6.88
N GLY A 166 1.37 8.58 6.57
CA GLY A 166 2.42 9.00 7.51
C GLY A 166 2.95 10.39 7.22
N LYS A 167 3.76 10.91 8.12
CA LYS A 167 4.40 12.21 7.97
C LYS A 167 5.28 12.25 6.73
N ARG A 168 5.14 13.27 5.91
CA ARG A 168 6.00 13.47 4.73
C ARG A 168 7.48 13.48 5.10
N GLU A 169 7.84 14.11 6.23
CA GLU A 169 9.22 14.18 6.74
C GLU A 169 9.80 12.80 7.03
N TRP A 170 8.98 11.87 7.55
CA TRP A 170 9.40 10.50 7.80
C TRP A 170 9.76 9.78 6.47
N PHE A 171 8.91 9.89 5.45
CA PHE A 171 9.17 9.31 4.13
C PHE A 171 10.41 9.92 3.46
N LEU A 172 10.62 11.23 3.59
CA LEU A 172 11.80 11.91 3.05
C LEU A 172 13.10 11.47 3.77
N ARG A 173 13.03 11.19 5.08
CA ARG A 173 14.16 10.68 5.86
C ARG A 173 14.55 9.27 5.46
N TYR A 174 13.58 8.39 5.23
CA TYR A 174 13.85 6.97 5.03
C TYR A 174 13.81 6.53 3.58
N ARG A 175 13.18 7.19 2.68
CA ARG A 175 13.04 6.92 1.23
C ARG A 175 13.13 5.44 0.85
N TYR A 176 12.53 5.05 -0.24
CA TYR A 176 12.66 3.70 -0.78
C TYR A 176 14.07 3.50 -1.37
N ARG A 177 14.69 2.36 -1.15
CA ARG A 177 15.97 2.04 -1.75
C ARG A 177 15.80 1.57 -3.18
N THR A 178 16.48 2.25 -4.08
CA THR A 178 16.52 1.94 -5.51
C THR A 178 17.93 2.27 -6.03
N PRO A 179 18.53 1.50 -6.93
CA PRO A 179 18.00 0.29 -7.59
C PRO A 179 18.16 -1.03 -6.79
N GLU A 180 18.66 -0.99 -5.54
CA GLU A 180 19.09 -2.17 -4.78
C GLU A 180 17.90 -3.07 -4.39
N VAL A 181 16.71 -2.49 -4.23
CA VAL A 181 15.50 -3.20 -3.79
C VAL A 181 14.44 -3.20 -4.88
N ILE A 182 14.36 -4.31 -5.61
CA ILE A 182 13.42 -4.47 -6.75
C ILE A 182 12.04 -4.94 -6.26
N ARG A 183 11.97 -5.60 -5.09
CA ARG A 183 10.75 -6.19 -4.49
C ARG A 183 10.81 -6.10 -2.97
N ALA A 184 9.61 -6.06 -2.33
CA ALA A 184 9.47 -5.91 -0.89
C ALA A 184 10.12 -4.62 -0.35
N GLU A 185 10.04 -3.56 -1.14
CA GLU A 185 10.53 -2.22 -0.83
C GLU A 185 9.89 -1.64 0.43
N ASP A 186 8.62 -1.98 0.67
CA ASP A 186 7.86 -1.66 1.88
C ASP A 186 8.46 -2.34 3.11
N GLN A 187 8.71 -3.63 3.05
CA GLN A 187 9.27 -4.41 4.15
C GLN A 187 10.71 -4.00 4.46
N GLU A 188 11.51 -3.68 3.44
CA GLU A 188 12.87 -3.15 3.61
C GLU A 188 12.84 -1.80 4.30
N LEU A 189 11.95 -0.91 3.88
CA LEU A 189 11.81 0.42 4.47
C LEU A 189 11.40 0.33 5.94
N LEU A 190 10.41 -0.49 6.28
CA LEU A 190 10.01 -0.75 7.67
C LEU A 190 11.16 -1.35 8.49
N LEU A 191 11.86 -2.35 7.93
CA LEU A 191 12.99 -3.00 8.62
C LEU A 191 14.12 -2.02 8.94
N ARG A 192 14.36 -1.05 8.08
CA ARG A 192 15.41 -0.05 8.26
C ARG A 192 15.03 1.05 9.23
N SER A 193 13.75 1.35 9.35
CA SER A 193 13.23 2.49 10.10
C SER A 193 12.66 2.14 11.49
N TYR A 194 12.17 0.89 11.72
CA TYR A 194 11.37 0.56 12.90
C TYR A 194 12.00 0.89 14.25
N ALA A 195 13.34 0.81 14.37
CA ALA A 195 14.02 1.08 15.62
C ALA A 195 14.00 2.57 16.05
N ASN A 196 13.72 3.48 15.11
CA ASN A 196 13.72 4.94 15.33
C ASN A 196 12.43 5.59 14.81
N SER A 197 11.34 4.84 14.78
CA SER A 197 10.03 5.29 14.30
C SER A 197 8.94 4.76 15.21
N CYS A 198 7.79 5.39 15.20
CA CYS A 198 6.60 4.91 15.88
C CYS A 198 5.51 4.55 14.84
N PHE A 199 5.10 3.28 14.80
CA PHE A 199 4.09 2.76 13.89
C PHE A 199 2.79 2.45 14.63
N SER A 200 1.66 2.63 13.96
CA SER A 200 0.36 2.21 14.45
C SER A 200 -0.50 1.68 13.31
N CYS A 201 -1.57 0.99 13.64
CA CYS A 201 -2.55 0.53 12.67
C CYS A 201 -3.96 0.60 13.27
N LEU A 202 -4.88 1.26 12.57
CA LEU A 202 -6.29 1.33 12.98
C LEU A 202 -6.93 -0.05 12.88
N ASP A 203 -7.71 -0.43 13.89
CA ASP A 203 -8.52 -1.66 13.88
C ASP A 203 -9.81 -1.52 13.06
N GLU A 204 -9.86 -0.56 12.17
CA GLU A 204 -10.95 -0.35 11.23
C GLU A 204 -10.55 -0.85 9.85
N VAL A 205 -11.45 -1.59 9.18
CA VAL A 205 -11.26 -1.99 7.79
C VAL A 205 -11.61 -0.79 6.90
N LEU A 206 -10.57 -0.18 6.32
CA LEU A 206 -10.70 1.04 5.53
C LEU A 206 -10.13 0.91 4.10
N LEU A 207 -9.68 -0.31 3.73
CA LEU A 207 -9.16 -0.61 2.40
C LEU A 207 -9.65 -1.99 1.94
N GLY A 208 -10.04 -2.08 0.68
CA GLY A 208 -10.17 -3.33 -0.05
C GLY A 208 -8.88 -3.63 -0.80
N TYR A 209 -8.21 -4.72 -0.43
CA TYR A 209 -6.97 -5.19 -1.05
C TYR A 209 -7.30 -6.22 -2.13
N ARG A 210 -7.01 -5.91 -3.38
CA ARG A 210 -7.25 -6.83 -4.51
C ARG A 210 -6.15 -7.86 -4.59
N GLN A 211 -6.52 -9.13 -4.46
CA GLN A 211 -5.61 -10.25 -4.55
C GLN A 211 -5.79 -10.99 -5.87
N GLY A 212 -4.83 -10.82 -6.75
CA GLY A 212 -4.76 -11.60 -7.97
C GLY A 212 -4.51 -13.10 -7.71
N PRO A 213 -4.56 -13.93 -8.76
CA PRO A 213 -4.28 -15.36 -8.66
C PRO A 213 -2.88 -15.61 -8.08
N PHE A 214 -2.75 -16.71 -7.33
CA PHE A 214 -1.47 -17.09 -6.74
C PHE A 214 -0.42 -17.34 -7.84
N ASN A 215 0.75 -16.71 -7.70
CA ASN A 215 1.88 -16.89 -8.60
C ASN A 215 3.14 -17.24 -7.79
N PHE A 216 3.55 -18.51 -7.84
CA PHE A 216 4.68 -19.03 -7.08
C PHE A 216 5.99 -18.29 -7.39
N GLN A 217 6.31 -18.03 -8.67
CA GLN A 217 7.56 -17.38 -9.05
C GLN A 217 7.63 -15.94 -8.51
N ARG A 218 6.53 -15.19 -8.64
CA ARG A 218 6.43 -13.82 -8.10
C ARG A 218 6.57 -13.82 -6.57
N THR A 219 5.94 -14.79 -5.91
CA THR A 219 6.02 -14.93 -4.45
C THR A 219 7.44 -15.30 -4.01
N LEU A 220 8.10 -16.21 -4.69
CA LEU A 220 9.48 -16.61 -4.40
C LEU A 220 10.46 -15.44 -4.54
N LEU A 221 10.31 -14.59 -5.58
CA LEU A 221 11.13 -13.41 -5.75
C LEU A 221 10.96 -12.42 -4.58
N ALA A 222 9.71 -12.20 -4.12
CA ALA A 222 9.45 -11.34 -2.96
C ALA A 222 10.04 -11.92 -1.67
N ARG A 223 9.94 -13.26 -1.45
CA ARG A 223 10.56 -13.96 -0.32
C ARG A 223 12.08 -13.79 -0.32
N ARG A 224 12.71 -13.98 -1.48
CA ARG A 224 14.16 -13.81 -1.63
C ARG A 224 14.60 -12.38 -1.34
N ALA A 225 13.89 -11.39 -1.88
CA ALA A 225 14.21 -9.98 -1.66
C ALA A 225 14.12 -9.61 -0.17
N LEU A 226 13.03 -10.03 0.51
CA LEU A 226 12.87 -9.82 1.94
C LEU A 226 13.99 -10.49 2.75
N LEU A 227 14.33 -11.76 2.45
CA LEU A 227 15.42 -12.45 3.13
C LEU A 227 16.74 -11.71 2.99
N MET A 228 17.09 -11.26 1.78
CA MET A 228 18.34 -10.53 1.56
C MET A 228 18.39 -9.22 2.36
N ALA A 229 17.28 -8.48 2.42
CA ALA A 229 17.17 -7.28 3.24
C ALA A 229 17.37 -7.60 4.74
N GLN A 230 16.71 -8.65 5.24
CA GLN A 230 16.82 -9.10 6.64
C GLN A 230 18.23 -9.57 6.98
N LEU A 231 18.85 -10.39 6.14
CA LEU A 231 20.24 -10.87 6.35
C LEU A 231 21.21 -9.70 6.41
N ASN A 232 21.09 -8.75 5.48
CA ASN A 232 21.94 -7.56 5.47
C ASN A 232 21.74 -6.71 6.74
N TYR A 233 20.50 -6.47 7.13
CA TYR A 233 20.14 -5.66 8.29
C TYR A 233 20.63 -6.29 9.60
N PHE A 234 20.35 -7.59 9.84
CA PHE A 234 20.64 -8.24 11.12
C PHE A 234 22.13 -8.60 11.25
N ARG A 235 22.80 -9.01 10.17
CA ARG A 235 24.27 -9.25 10.20
C ARG A 235 25.05 -7.99 10.55
N ASN A 236 24.72 -6.87 9.95
CA ASN A 236 25.39 -5.60 10.21
C ASN A 236 25.17 -5.09 11.65
N ARG A 237 24.24 -5.69 12.40
CA ARG A 237 23.93 -5.38 13.80
C ARG A 237 24.32 -6.51 14.77
N ASN A 238 25.02 -7.54 14.30
CA ASN A 238 25.40 -8.73 15.05
C ASN A 238 24.21 -9.48 15.70
N LYS A 239 23.01 -9.37 15.12
CA LYS A 239 21.79 -10.05 15.58
C LYS A 239 21.67 -11.45 14.95
N TRP A 240 22.60 -12.35 15.27
CA TRP A 240 22.69 -13.68 14.65
C TRP A 240 21.46 -14.58 14.91
N GLY A 241 20.79 -14.41 16.07
CA GLY A 241 19.50 -15.07 16.36
C GLY A 241 18.43 -14.70 15.35
N ASP A 242 18.30 -13.41 15.03
CA ASP A 242 17.32 -12.92 14.02
C ASP A 242 17.71 -13.36 12.60
N VAL A 243 19.00 -13.51 12.31
CA VAL A 243 19.48 -14.10 11.03
C VAL A 243 18.98 -15.55 10.91
N PHE A 244 19.20 -16.37 11.94
CA PHE A 244 18.73 -17.75 11.95
C PHE A 244 17.20 -17.84 11.83
N LEU A 245 16.46 -17.03 12.58
CA LEU A 245 15.00 -16.98 12.54
C LEU A 245 14.47 -16.51 11.17
N SER A 246 15.16 -15.58 10.50
CA SER A 246 14.80 -15.13 9.15
C SER A 246 14.93 -16.28 8.13
N ILE A 247 16.06 -17.00 8.17
CA ILE A 247 16.30 -18.13 7.25
C ILE A 247 15.26 -19.22 7.47
N THR A 248 15.07 -19.67 8.71
CA THR A 248 14.10 -20.75 9.01
C THR A 248 12.68 -20.36 8.65
N THR A 249 12.26 -19.14 8.95
CA THR A 249 10.92 -18.64 8.63
C THR A 249 10.69 -18.62 7.11
N ILE A 250 11.66 -18.15 6.34
CA ILE A 250 11.51 -18.05 4.87
C ILE A 250 11.52 -19.44 4.24
N ILE A 251 12.35 -20.39 4.70
CA ILE A 251 12.33 -21.78 4.23
C ILE A 251 10.94 -22.39 4.45
N LEU A 252 10.38 -22.26 5.65
CA LEU A 252 9.03 -22.75 5.95
C LEU A 252 7.96 -22.11 5.04
N LYS A 253 8.04 -20.79 4.83
CA LYS A 253 7.13 -20.08 3.93
C LYS A 253 7.26 -20.56 2.47
N ILE A 254 8.48 -20.82 1.97
CA ILE A 254 8.71 -21.33 0.60
C ILE A 254 8.15 -22.74 0.45
N ILE A 255 8.30 -23.60 1.46
CA ILE A 255 7.71 -24.94 1.45
C ILE A 255 6.19 -24.86 1.36
N LEU A 256 5.55 -24.02 2.18
CA LEU A 256 4.10 -23.81 2.16
C LEU A 256 3.62 -23.20 0.82
N ASP A 257 4.35 -22.23 0.29
CA ASP A 257 4.05 -21.62 -1.03
C ASP A 257 4.20 -22.70 -2.16
N GLY A 258 5.20 -23.60 -2.06
CA GLY A 258 5.37 -24.72 -2.99
C GLY A 258 4.23 -25.72 -2.93
N ILE A 259 3.74 -26.06 -1.73
CA ILE A 259 2.54 -26.90 -1.56
C ILE A 259 1.32 -26.20 -2.14
N SER A 260 1.15 -24.89 -1.90
CA SER A 260 0.05 -24.11 -2.44
C SER A 260 0.05 -23.98 -3.97
N ALA A 261 1.19 -24.24 -4.62
CA ALA A 261 1.32 -24.28 -6.08
C ALA A 261 0.78 -25.57 -6.71
N LEU A 262 0.48 -26.60 -5.91
CA LEU A 262 -0.11 -27.84 -6.41
C LEU A 262 -1.59 -27.63 -6.76
N PRO A 263 -2.10 -28.32 -7.81
CA PRO A 263 -3.50 -28.23 -8.19
C PRO A 263 -4.45 -28.53 -7.01
N GLY A 264 -5.38 -27.65 -6.73
CA GLY A 264 -6.35 -27.76 -5.64
C GLY A 264 -5.84 -27.35 -4.25
N ALA A 265 -4.56 -27.03 -4.08
CA ALA A 265 -3.98 -26.59 -2.79
C ALA A 265 -3.86 -25.07 -2.65
N GLU A 266 -4.32 -24.28 -3.62
CA GLU A 266 -4.25 -22.80 -3.60
C GLU A 266 -4.90 -22.17 -2.36
N GLN A 267 -5.90 -22.85 -1.79
CA GLN A 267 -6.58 -22.39 -0.57
C GLN A 267 -5.62 -22.26 0.63
N LEU A 268 -4.55 -23.06 0.69
CA LEU A 268 -3.54 -22.97 1.76
C LEU A 268 -2.82 -21.62 1.77
N PHE A 269 -2.60 -21.04 0.58
CA PHE A 269 -2.03 -19.69 0.49
C PHE A 269 -2.93 -18.64 1.13
N PHE A 270 -4.25 -18.80 1.01
CA PHE A 270 -5.25 -17.88 1.55
C PHE A 270 -5.58 -18.13 3.03
N MET A 271 -5.19 -19.26 3.61
CA MET A 271 -5.45 -19.54 5.04
C MET A 271 -4.81 -18.52 6.00
N ARG A 272 -3.78 -17.80 5.57
CA ARG A 272 -3.23 -16.67 6.34
C ARG A 272 -4.19 -15.49 6.49
N MET A 273 -5.27 -15.46 5.70
CA MET A 273 -6.35 -14.47 5.69
C MET A 273 -7.62 -15.08 6.27
N ALA A 274 -7.48 -15.97 7.28
CA ALA A 274 -8.58 -16.78 7.80
C ALA A 274 -9.59 -16.01 8.66
N GLU A 275 -9.27 -14.77 9.07
CA GLU A 275 -10.25 -13.93 9.77
C GLU A 275 -11.33 -13.48 8.80
N THR A 276 -12.58 -13.78 9.14
CA THR A 276 -13.74 -13.50 8.29
C THR A 276 -14.11 -12.01 8.36
N ALA A 277 -14.43 -11.42 7.21
CA ALA A 277 -14.98 -10.07 7.16
C ALA A 277 -16.44 -10.06 7.61
N SER A 278 -16.83 -9.02 8.34
CA SER A 278 -18.24 -8.82 8.73
C SER A 278 -19.14 -8.50 7.53
N ALA A 279 -20.44 -8.75 7.66
CA ALA A 279 -21.40 -8.42 6.60
C ALA A 279 -21.36 -6.93 6.20
N SER A 280 -21.15 -6.04 7.18
CA SER A 280 -21.04 -4.58 6.93
C SER A 280 -19.78 -4.22 6.10
N VAL A 281 -18.64 -4.89 6.31
CA VAL A 281 -17.43 -4.69 5.52
C VAL A 281 -17.64 -5.19 4.09
N ILE A 282 -18.30 -6.33 3.91
CA ILE A 282 -18.60 -6.87 2.57
C ILE A 282 -19.51 -5.91 1.80
N GLU A 283 -20.52 -5.34 2.47
CA GLU A 283 -21.42 -4.36 1.84
C GLU A 283 -20.69 -3.07 1.47
N LYS A 284 -19.86 -2.52 2.35
CA LYS A 284 -19.00 -1.35 2.03
C LYS A 284 -18.10 -1.62 0.81
N LEU A 285 -17.50 -2.81 0.72
CA LEU A 285 -16.69 -3.19 -0.43
C LEU A 285 -17.52 -3.19 -1.72
N ARG A 286 -18.70 -3.76 -1.71
CA ARG A 286 -19.60 -3.79 -2.88
C ARG A 286 -19.98 -2.38 -3.33
N CYS A 287 -20.31 -1.48 -2.40
CA CYS A 287 -20.64 -0.09 -2.70
C CYS A 287 -19.50 0.64 -3.47
N CYS A 288 -18.24 0.26 -3.27
CA CYS A 288 -17.13 0.85 -4.02
C CYS A 288 -17.18 0.57 -5.54
N PHE A 289 -17.94 -0.44 -5.98
CA PHE A 289 -18.03 -0.85 -7.38
C PHE A 289 -19.37 -0.51 -8.05
N VAL A 290 -20.44 -0.26 -7.28
CA VAL A 290 -21.82 -0.08 -7.79
C VAL A 290 -22.02 1.25 -8.53
N ASP A 291 -21.25 2.28 -8.23
CA ASP A 291 -21.41 3.60 -8.88
C ASP A 291 -20.80 3.69 -10.31
N GLY A 292 -20.17 2.60 -10.79
CA GLY A 292 -19.63 2.53 -12.15
C GLY A 292 -20.65 2.17 -13.25
N ASP A 293 -21.76 1.52 -12.90
CA ASP A 293 -22.68 0.92 -13.90
C ASP A 293 -23.98 1.71 -14.15
N LYS A 294 -24.15 2.89 -13.57
CA LYS A 294 -25.38 3.70 -13.79
C LYS A 294 -25.45 4.43 -15.13
N ASN A 295 -24.42 4.31 -15.99
CA ASN A 295 -24.44 4.94 -17.34
C ASN A 295 -24.48 3.96 -18.51
N THR A 296 -24.85 2.69 -18.26
CA THR A 296 -25.14 1.71 -19.33
C THR A 296 -26.50 1.07 -19.06
N LEU A 297 -27.56 1.86 -19.23
CA LEU A 297 -28.92 1.44 -19.55
C LEU A 297 -29.51 2.44 -20.54
#